data_a2d2d5a5e19287f8afce54d2dc0299ca
#
_entry.id   a2d2d5a5e19287f8afce54d2dc0299ca
#
_cell.length_a   1.000
_cell.length_b   1.000
_cell.length_c   1.000
_cell.angle_alpha   90.00
_cell.angle_beta   90.00
_cell.angle_gamma   90.00
#
_symmetry.space_group_name_H-M   'P 1'
#
loop_
_entity.id
_entity.type
_entity.pdbx_description
1 polymer ?
#
loop_
_entity_poly.entity_id
_entity_poly.type
_entity_poly.pdbx_seq_one_letter_code
_entity_poly.pdbx_strand_id
1 'polypeptide(L)'
;MKKKLFNKFAELFGSADLARFYFSPGRVNLIGEHTDYNGGHVFPCALTIGTYGAARRREDRLIHFYSMNLDRFGVVEVSLDDLSYNSKYNWANYPLGVVWAFAEKGYPLESGFDMVIWGNIPNGSGLSSSASLEVLTGVILTDLFGITDLNMTDLALIGQYSENNFNGCNCGIMDQFAVAMGKKDNAIFLDTSTLKFEYAPIELEDAKIIITNSKVKHSLVDSAYNDRRQECSDALAALQRELDIESLGDLSPADFEANKGLITDPVQQKRAKHAVYENQRTIDAVAALRAGNINRFGELMNQSHISLRDDYAVSCDEIDILVDLAWKIPGVIGSRITGGGFGGCTVSIVKNDSVDTFIENIGTAYKEKVGHEAEFYTVQIGDGASRLDG
;
A
#
# COMPACT_ATOMS: atom_id res chain seq x y z
N MET A 1 11.30 11.48 -17.39
CA MET A 1 11.10 10.03 -17.28
C MET A 1 10.68 9.41 -18.61
N LYS A 2 9.63 9.91 -19.27
CA LYS A 2 9.09 9.40 -20.54
C LYS A 2 10.21 9.06 -21.55
N LYS A 3 11.10 10.03 -21.89
CA LYS A 3 12.21 9.81 -22.84
C LYS A 3 13.13 8.64 -22.46
N LYS A 4 13.41 8.46 -21.17
CA LYS A 4 14.29 7.38 -20.68
C LYS A 4 13.64 6.00 -20.91
N LEU A 5 12.34 5.87 -20.61
CA LEU A 5 11.57 4.64 -20.83
C LEU A 5 11.44 4.31 -22.32
N PHE A 6 11.08 5.30 -23.15
CA PHE A 6 10.94 5.09 -24.58
C PHE A 6 12.25 4.72 -25.28
N ASN A 7 13.38 5.31 -24.85
CA ASN A 7 14.69 4.91 -25.37
C ASN A 7 15.01 3.44 -25.03
N LYS A 8 14.76 3.03 -23.76
CA LYS A 8 14.96 1.63 -23.35
C LYS A 8 13.99 0.68 -24.08
N PHE A 9 12.75 1.10 -24.26
CA PHE A 9 11.76 0.33 -25.02
C PHE A 9 12.21 0.09 -26.47
N ALA A 10 12.71 1.15 -27.15
CA ALA A 10 13.23 1.03 -28.51
C ALA A 10 14.49 0.17 -28.61
N GLU A 11 15.37 0.26 -27.58
CA GLU A 11 16.57 -0.59 -27.49
C GLU A 11 16.20 -2.07 -27.40
N LEU A 12 15.19 -2.44 -26.63
CA LEU A 12 14.80 -3.82 -26.40
C LEU A 12 13.92 -4.39 -27.52
N PHE A 13 13.01 -3.57 -28.06
CA PHE A 13 11.93 -4.03 -28.94
C PHE A 13 11.97 -3.38 -30.33
N GLY A 14 13.11 -2.77 -30.72
CA GLY A 14 13.38 -2.24 -32.04
C GLY A 14 12.78 -0.86 -32.33
N SER A 15 11.64 -0.52 -31.76
CA SER A 15 10.97 0.78 -31.86
C SER A 15 10.10 1.06 -30.66
N ALA A 16 9.91 2.34 -30.33
CA ALA A 16 8.93 2.81 -29.36
C ALA A 16 7.65 3.37 -30.03
N ASP A 17 7.51 3.20 -31.33
CA ASP A 17 6.31 3.61 -32.05
C ASP A 17 5.10 2.85 -31.50
N LEU A 18 3.98 3.54 -31.35
CA LEU A 18 2.74 3.03 -30.74
C LEU A 18 2.85 2.67 -29.24
N ALA A 19 4.02 2.80 -28.63
CA ALA A 19 4.11 2.65 -27.17
C ALA A 19 3.41 3.83 -26.48
N ARG A 20 2.63 3.51 -25.44
CA ARG A 20 1.89 4.47 -24.61
C ARG A 20 2.59 4.62 -23.27
N PHE A 21 2.39 5.77 -22.61
CA PHE A 21 3.07 6.11 -21.36
C PHE A 21 2.10 6.19 -20.19
N TYR A 22 2.45 5.52 -19.10
CA TYR A 22 1.58 5.35 -17.93
C TYR A 22 2.31 5.64 -16.63
N PHE A 23 1.54 5.93 -15.59
CA PHE A 23 2.01 6.09 -14.23
C PHE A 23 1.03 5.44 -13.25
N SER A 24 1.56 4.85 -12.21
CA SER A 24 0.81 4.34 -11.07
C SER A 24 1.54 4.72 -9.77
N PRO A 25 0.88 5.39 -8.83
CA PRO A 25 1.53 5.86 -7.61
C PRO A 25 1.85 4.72 -6.64
N GLY A 26 2.75 4.98 -5.67
CA GLY A 26 2.71 4.31 -4.39
C GLY A 26 1.67 4.94 -3.48
N ARG A 27 1.49 4.37 -2.28
CA ARG A 27 0.59 4.93 -1.27
C ARG A 27 1.26 5.03 0.10
N VAL A 28 0.73 5.91 0.94
CA VAL A 28 0.93 5.86 2.38
C VAL A 28 -0.43 5.79 3.05
N ASN A 29 -0.56 5.00 4.13
CA ASN A 29 -1.76 5.02 4.95
C ASN A 29 -1.51 5.94 6.16
N LEU A 30 -2.33 6.97 6.31
CA LEU A 30 -2.20 7.96 7.38
C LEU A 30 -2.63 7.39 8.72
N ILE A 31 -3.69 6.55 8.72
CA ILE A 31 -4.19 5.80 9.90
C ILE A 31 -5.14 4.69 9.42
N GLY A 32 -5.35 3.63 10.25
CA GLY A 32 -6.21 2.50 9.90
C GLY A 32 -5.41 1.31 9.36
N GLU A 33 -4.27 1.00 9.98
CA GLU A 33 -3.51 -0.17 9.58
C GLU A 33 -4.14 -1.48 10.04
N HIS A 34 -4.11 -2.50 9.17
CA HIS A 34 -4.62 -3.83 9.44
C HIS A 34 -6.14 -3.90 9.70
N THR A 35 -6.89 -2.87 9.30
CA THR A 35 -8.36 -2.85 9.41
C THR A 35 -9.03 -3.33 8.12
N ASP A 36 -8.38 -3.27 6.99
CA ASP A 36 -8.95 -3.51 5.66
C ASP A 36 -9.36 -4.97 5.40
N TYR A 37 -8.72 -5.95 6.03
CA TYR A 37 -9.15 -7.34 5.99
C TYR A 37 -9.98 -7.74 7.23
N ASN A 38 -10.27 -6.77 8.10
CA ASN A 38 -11.13 -6.91 9.28
C ASN A 38 -12.46 -6.14 9.13
N GLY A 39 -12.80 -5.66 7.91
CA GLY A 39 -14.04 -4.95 7.62
C GLY A 39 -14.10 -3.53 8.21
N GLY A 40 -12.95 -2.94 8.54
CA GLY A 40 -12.86 -1.59 9.10
C GLY A 40 -12.56 -0.52 8.07
N HIS A 41 -12.31 0.70 8.56
CA HIS A 41 -11.96 1.86 7.75
C HIS A 41 -10.45 2.02 7.62
N VAL A 42 -10.01 2.53 6.47
CA VAL A 42 -8.64 2.96 6.20
C VAL A 42 -8.61 4.39 5.71
N PHE A 43 -7.46 5.06 5.84
CA PHE A 43 -7.31 6.45 5.42
C PHE A 43 -6.00 6.68 4.64
N PRO A 44 -5.80 5.99 3.50
CA PRO A 44 -4.62 6.13 2.67
C PRO A 44 -4.69 7.34 1.74
N CYS A 45 -3.52 7.74 1.23
CA CYS A 45 -3.40 8.64 0.09
C CYS A 45 -2.36 8.13 -0.92
N ALA A 46 -2.60 8.42 -2.21
CA ALA A 46 -1.66 8.17 -3.27
C ALA A 46 -0.51 9.19 -3.22
N LEU A 47 0.68 8.76 -3.63
CA LEU A 47 1.89 9.60 -3.59
C LEU A 47 2.31 10.04 -5.00
N THR A 48 3.11 11.10 -5.09
CA THR A 48 3.71 11.51 -6.36
C THR A 48 4.91 10.65 -6.79
N ILE A 49 5.35 9.73 -5.94
CA ILE A 49 6.30 8.66 -6.28
C ILE A 49 5.53 7.40 -6.68
N GLY A 50 6.06 6.65 -7.66
CA GLY A 50 5.33 5.52 -8.21
C GLY A 50 6.11 4.75 -9.27
N THR A 51 5.40 3.96 -10.03
CA THR A 51 5.89 3.14 -11.14
C THR A 51 5.44 3.73 -12.47
N TYR A 52 6.38 4.03 -13.34
CA TYR A 52 6.14 4.45 -14.71
C TYR A 52 6.22 3.25 -15.65
N GLY A 53 5.34 3.20 -16.64
CA GLY A 53 5.31 2.16 -17.65
C GLY A 53 5.30 2.71 -19.06
N ALA A 54 5.99 2.01 -19.98
CA ALA A 54 5.79 2.14 -21.40
C ALA A 54 5.32 0.79 -21.94
N ALA A 55 4.23 0.74 -22.68
CA ALA A 55 3.68 -0.51 -23.16
C ALA A 55 3.08 -0.39 -24.56
N ARG A 56 3.13 -1.49 -25.30
CA ARG A 56 2.63 -1.60 -26.69
C ARG A 56 2.04 -2.98 -26.93
N ARG A 57 0.88 -3.05 -27.58
CA ARG A 57 0.26 -4.30 -28.03
C ARG A 57 1.14 -4.98 -29.10
N ARG A 58 1.20 -6.30 -29.04
CA ARG A 58 1.85 -7.18 -30.03
C ARG A 58 0.80 -7.84 -30.92
N GLU A 59 1.25 -8.47 -32.01
CA GLU A 59 0.39 -9.25 -32.89
C GLU A 59 0.40 -10.75 -32.55
N ASP A 60 1.46 -11.20 -31.85
CA ASP A 60 1.60 -12.58 -31.38
C ASP A 60 1.03 -12.77 -29.95
N ARG A 61 1.20 -13.96 -29.37
CA ARG A 61 0.71 -14.31 -28.04
C ARG A 61 1.80 -14.29 -26.97
N LEU A 62 2.88 -13.51 -27.18
CA LEU A 62 3.97 -13.37 -26.22
C LEU A 62 3.84 -12.07 -25.43
N ILE A 63 4.13 -12.13 -24.15
CA ILE A 63 4.25 -10.98 -23.25
C ILE A 63 5.73 -10.81 -22.90
N HIS A 64 6.22 -9.59 -23.01
CA HIS A 64 7.55 -9.23 -22.58
C HIS A 64 7.49 -8.21 -21.43
N PHE A 65 8.11 -8.56 -20.31
CA PHE A 65 8.28 -7.67 -19.18
C PHE A 65 9.76 -7.29 -18.99
N TYR A 66 10.05 -6.02 -18.81
CA TYR A 66 11.39 -5.55 -18.45
C TYR A 66 11.32 -4.45 -17.39
N SER A 67 12.13 -4.59 -16.33
CA SER A 67 12.28 -3.57 -15.29
C SER A 67 13.65 -2.92 -15.33
N MET A 68 13.68 -1.59 -15.51
CA MET A 68 14.91 -0.81 -15.48
C MET A 68 15.54 -0.73 -14.07
N ASN A 69 14.80 -1.06 -13.01
CA ASN A 69 15.30 -1.15 -11.65
C ASN A 69 15.94 -2.51 -11.35
N LEU A 70 15.56 -3.54 -12.12
CA LEU A 70 15.94 -4.93 -11.91
C LEU A 70 16.49 -5.53 -13.23
N ASP A 71 17.34 -4.77 -13.91
CA ASP A 71 17.91 -5.08 -15.22
C ASP A 71 18.64 -6.43 -15.29
N ARG A 72 19.14 -6.91 -14.14
CA ARG A 72 19.77 -8.24 -14.00
C ARG A 72 18.89 -9.42 -14.43
N PHE A 73 17.57 -9.26 -14.42
CA PHE A 73 16.63 -10.30 -14.86
C PHE A 73 16.43 -10.30 -16.39
N GLY A 74 16.89 -9.25 -17.11
CA GLY A 74 16.67 -9.11 -18.53
C GLY A 74 15.19 -8.97 -18.89
N VAL A 75 14.88 -9.31 -20.15
CA VAL A 75 13.48 -9.43 -20.61
C VAL A 75 12.92 -10.76 -20.14
N VAL A 76 11.82 -10.71 -19.39
CA VAL A 76 11.05 -11.91 -19.02
C VAL A 76 9.97 -12.11 -20.07
N GLU A 77 10.06 -13.21 -20.80
CA GLU A 77 9.11 -13.62 -21.83
C GLU A 77 8.12 -14.65 -21.26
N VAL A 78 6.83 -14.45 -21.51
CA VAL A 78 5.74 -15.33 -21.06
C VAL A 78 4.77 -15.52 -22.23
N SER A 79 4.27 -16.75 -22.43
CA SER A 79 3.20 -17.03 -23.36
C SER A 79 1.82 -16.81 -22.72
N LEU A 80 0.87 -16.21 -23.46
CA LEU A 80 -0.54 -16.18 -23.08
C LEU A 80 -1.18 -17.59 -22.99
N ASP A 81 -0.51 -18.62 -23.50
CA ASP A 81 -1.00 -20.00 -23.44
C ASP A 81 -0.60 -20.69 -22.11
N ASP A 82 0.31 -20.06 -21.33
CA ASP A 82 0.71 -20.53 -19.98
C ASP A 82 0.93 -19.33 -19.05
N LEU A 83 -0.11 -18.97 -18.32
CA LEU A 83 -0.11 -17.88 -17.33
C LEU A 83 0.18 -18.38 -15.91
N SER A 84 0.93 -19.48 -15.75
CA SER A 84 1.24 -20.05 -14.44
C SER A 84 2.32 -19.24 -13.69
N TYR A 85 2.22 -19.24 -12.35
CA TYR A 85 3.26 -18.67 -11.49
C TYR A 85 4.59 -19.40 -11.68
N ASN A 86 5.67 -18.63 -11.81
CA ASN A 86 7.02 -19.18 -11.92
C ASN A 86 7.99 -18.37 -11.05
N SER A 87 8.61 -19.00 -10.07
CA SER A 87 9.56 -18.33 -9.17
C SER A 87 10.76 -17.67 -9.89
N LYS A 88 11.12 -18.14 -11.09
CA LYS A 88 12.19 -17.55 -11.91
C LYS A 88 11.81 -16.19 -12.48
N TYR A 89 10.52 -15.89 -12.64
CA TYR A 89 10.04 -14.60 -13.13
C TYR A 89 10.18 -13.50 -12.07
N ASN A 90 10.35 -13.86 -10.79
CA ASN A 90 10.55 -12.94 -9.68
C ASN A 90 9.49 -11.81 -9.69
N TRP A 91 9.91 -10.54 -9.85
CA TRP A 91 9.03 -9.39 -9.88
C TRP A 91 7.96 -9.44 -10.99
N ALA A 92 8.24 -10.12 -12.10
CA ALA A 92 7.31 -10.21 -13.24
C ALA A 92 6.06 -11.07 -12.93
N ASN A 93 6.06 -11.82 -11.82
CA ASN A 93 4.84 -12.51 -11.36
C ASN A 93 3.73 -11.52 -10.95
N TYR A 94 4.04 -10.30 -10.50
CA TYR A 94 3.02 -9.32 -10.18
C TYR A 94 2.21 -8.89 -11.42
N PRO A 95 2.81 -8.37 -12.50
CA PRO A 95 2.05 -8.06 -13.72
C PRO A 95 1.50 -9.30 -14.42
N LEU A 96 2.17 -10.45 -14.36
CA LEU A 96 1.66 -11.71 -14.89
C LEU A 96 0.39 -12.16 -14.16
N GLY A 97 0.37 -12.06 -12.84
CA GLY A 97 -0.81 -12.37 -12.01
C GLY A 97 -2.02 -11.50 -12.36
N VAL A 98 -1.80 -10.23 -12.74
CA VAL A 98 -2.89 -9.37 -13.23
C VAL A 98 -3.42 -9.86 -14.58
N VAL A 99 -2.54 -10.26 -15.52
CA VAL A 99 -2.98 -10.86 -16.80
C VAL A 99 -3.79 -12.14 -16.57
N TRP A 100 -3.32 -13.01 -15.65
CA TRP A 100 -4.04 -14.19 -15.23
C TRP A 100 -5.40 -13.84 -14.62
N ALA A 101 -5.45 -12.86 -13.71
CA ALA A 101 -6.68 -12.42 -13.06
C ALA A 101 -7.70 -11.84 -14.06
N PHE A 102 -7.24 -11.10 -15.08
CA PHE A 102 -8.10 -10.64 -16.16
C PHE A 102 -8.76 -11.83 -16.89
N ALA A 103 -7.98 -12.86 -17.24
CA ALA A 103 -8.53 -14.06 -17.90
C ALA A 103 -9.54 -14.79 -17.00
N GLU A 104 -9.26 -14.97 -15.70
CA GLU A 104 -10.18 -15.58 -14.73
C GLU A 104 -11.50 -14.78 -14.57
N LYS A 105 -11.44 -13.47 -14.72
CA LYS A 105 -12.61 -12.58 -14.65
C LYS A 105 -13.36 -12.40 -15.97
N GLY A 106 -12.98 -13.15 -17.02
CA GLY A 106 -13.67 -13.15 -18.31
C GLY A 106 -13.12 -12.15 -19.35
N TYR A 107 -11.92 -11.61 -19.09
CA TYR A 107 -11.22 -10.68 -19.99
C TYR A 107 -9.90 -11.28 -20.54
N PRO A 108 -9.94 -12.45 -21.21
CA PRO A 108 -8.73 -13.04 -21.77
C PRO A 108 -8.17 -12.18 -22.91
N LEU A 109 -6.84 -12.02 -22.93
CA LEU A 109 -6.18 -11.23 -23.97
C LEU A 109 -6.06 -12.03 -25.29
N GLU A 110 -6.37 -11.39 -26.40
CA GLU A 110 -6.26 -12.00 -27.74
C GLU A 110 -4.81 -12.05 -28.25
N SER A 111 -3.99 -11.07 -27.87
CA SER A 111 -2.58 -10.94 -28.25
C SER A 111 -1.74 -10.46 -27.08
N GLY A 112 -0.43 -10.63 -27.16
CA GLY A 112 0.50 -10.19 -26.13
C GLY A 112 0.81 -8.68 -26.17
N PHE A 113 1.76 -8.28 -25.35
CA PHE A 113 2.24 -6.90 -25.27
C PHE A 113 3.68 -6.83 -24.78
N ASP A 114 4.37 -5.75 -25.14
CA ASP A 114 5.67 -5.39 -24.58
C ASP A 114 5.47 -4.36 -23.47
N MET A 115 6.19 -4.51 -22.34
CA MET A 115 6.12 -3.58 -21.20
C MET A 115 7.51 -3.33 -20.61
N VAL A 116 7.87 -2.05 -20.51
CA VAL A 116 9.07 -1.59 -19.80
C VAL A 116 8.65 -0.72 -18.64
N ILE A 117 9.15 -0.99 -17.45
CA ILE A 117 8.86 -0.22 -16.24
C ILE A 117 10.08 0.42 -15.61
N TRP A 118 9.86 1.50 -14.89
CA TRP A 118 10.80 2.11 -13.95
C TRP A 118 10.04 2.72 -12.78
N GLY A 119 10.48 2.45 -11.55
CA GLY A 119 9.87 3.00 -10.34
C GLY A 119 10.86 3.81 -9.49
N ASN A 120 10.33 4.77 -8.73
CA ASN A 120 11.05 5.52 -7.70
C ASN A 120 10.47 5.29 -6.29
N ILE A 121 9.60 4.29 -6.14
CA ILE A 121 9.22 3.80 -4.81
C ILE A 121 10.45 3.10 -4.21
N PRO A 122 10.88 3.47 -3.00
CA PRO A 122 12.01 2.80 -2.37
C PRO A 122 11.73 1.31 -2.14
N ASN A 123 12.69 0.47 -2.50
CA ASN A 123 12.53 -0.98 -2.38
C ASN A 123 12.32 -1.40 -0.92
N GLY A 124 11.24 -2.17 -0.67
CA GLY A 124 10.91 -2.71 0.66
C GLY A 124 10.57 -1.66 1.70
N SER A 125 10.11 -0.51 1.25
CA SER A 125 9.67 0.58 2.11
C SER A 125 8.25 0.41 2.67
N GLY A 126 7.49 -0.60 2.23
CA GLY A 126 6.09 -0.74 2.60
C GLY A 126 5.16 0.30 1.95
N LEU A 127 5.61 0.99 0.88
CA LEU A 127 4.81 2.00 0.16
C LEU A 127 4.07 1.41 -1.06
N SER A 128 3.78 0.11 -1.03
CA SER A 128 2.96 -0.64 -2.01
C SER A 128 3.48 -0.62 -3.43
N SER A 129 4.75 -1.02 -3.61
CA SER A 129 5.30 -1.18 -4.97
C SER A 129 4.61 -2.31 -5.75
N SER A 130 4.13 -3.37 -5.10
CA SER A 130 3.34 -4.46 -5.71
C SER A 130 2.01 -3.92 -6.25
N ALA A 131 1.20 -3.30 -5.41
CA ALA A 131 -0.08 -2.72 -5.82
C ALA A 131 0.09 -1.64 -6.91
N SER A 132 1.15 -0.81 -6.82
CA SER A 132 1.50 0.15 -7.88
C SER A 132 1.70 -0.54 -9.22
N LEU A 133 2.41 -1.67 -9.26
CA LEU A 133 2.67 -2.42 -10.48
C LEU A 133 1.44 -3.19 -10.96
N GLU A 134 0.64 -3.73 -10.06
CA GLU A 134 -0.60 -4.44 -10.37
C GLU A 134 -1.63 -3.51 -11.01
N VAL A 135 -1.90 -2.37 -10.39
CA VAL A 135 -2.86 -1.39 -10.92
C VAL A 135 -2.33 -0.75 -12.20
N LEU A 136 -1.01 -0.46 -12.30
CA LEU A 136 -0.38 -0.03 -13.56
C LEU A 136 -0.68 -1.00 -14.69
N THR A 137 -0.52 -2.30 -14.42
CA THR A 137 -0.78 -3.35 -15.41
C THR A 137 -2.25 -3.37 -15.80
N GLY A 138 -3.18 -3.28 -14.85
CA GLY A 138 -4.61 -3.19 -15.12
C GLY A 138 -4.96 -2.00 -16.03
N VAL A 139 -4.42 -0.82 -15.74
CA VAL A 139 -4.60 0.39 -16.59
C VAL A 139 -4.02 0.19 -17.99
N ILE A 140 -2.84 -0.42 -18.11
CA ILE A 140 -2.23 -0.75 -19.40
C ILE A 140 -3.12 -1.69 -20.20
N LEU A 141 -3.63 -2.76 -19.59
CA LEU A 141 -4.46 -3.74 -20.27
C LEU A 141 -5.78 -3.14 -20.76
N THR A 142 -6.47 -2.40 -19.90
CA THR A 142 -7.74 -1.75 -20.28
C THR A 142 -7.54 -0.79 -21.44
N ASP A 143 -6.48 0.02 -21.44
CA ASP A 143 -6.20 0.97 -22.51
C ASP A 143 -5.72 0.31 -23.80
N LEU A 144 -4.79 -0.66 -23.73
CA LEU A 144 -4.24 -1.32 -24.93
C LEU A 144 -5.26 -2.21 -25.65
N PHE A 145 -6.14 -2.86 -24.91
CA PHE A 145 -7.12 -3.82 -25.45
C PHE A 145 -8.53 -3.25 -25.58
N GLY A 146 -8.72 -1.96 -25.21
CA GLY A 146 -10.00 -1.27 -25.35
C GLY A 146 -11.10 -1.82 -24.43
N ILE A 147 -10.74 -2.31 -23.24
CA ILE A 147 -11.69 -2.81 -22.25
C ILE A 147 -12.28 -1.59 -21.52
N THR A 148 -13.56 -1.31 -21.74
CA THR A 148 -14.22 -0.07 -21.29
C THR A 148 -15.27 -0.27 -20.19
N ASP A 149 -15.61 -1.48 -19.87
CA ASP A 149 -16.60 -1.88 -18.87
C ASP A 149 -16.00 -2.12 -17.47
N LEU A 150 -14.67 -2.05 -17.32
CA LEU A 150 -13.97 -2.05 -16.03
C LEU A 150 -13.63 -0.62 -15.60
N ASN A 151 -14.02 -0.27 -14.38
CA ASN A 151 -13.65 0.99 -13.73
C ASN A 151 -12.43 0.81 -12.80
N MET A 152 -11.95 1.90 -12.18
CA MET A 152 -10.76 1.86 -11.33
C MET A 152 -10.94 1.02 -10.06
N THR A 153 -12.16 0.93 -9.52
CA THR A 153 -12.47 0.02 -8.40
C THR A 153 -12.35 -1.43 -8.82
N ASP A 154 -12.81 -1.78 -10.03
CA ASP A 154 -12.66 -3.13 -10.58
C ASP A 154 -11.19 -3.49 -10.76
N LEU A 155 -10.35 -2.54 -11.23
CA LEU A 155 -8.91 -2.74 -11.35
C LEU A 155 -8.23 -2.95 -9.98
N ALA A 156 -8.67 -2.24 -8.94
CA ALA A 156 -8.19 -2.47 -7.58
C ALA A 156 -8.54 -3.88 -7.09
N LEU A 157 -9.78 -4.33 -7.31
CA LEU A 157 -10.23 -5.69 -6.95
C LEU A 157 -9.50 -6.79 -7.75
N ILE A 158 -9.23 -6.56 -9.03
CA ILE A 158 -8.45 -7.49 -9.87
C ILE A 158 -6.99 -7.56 -9.36
N GLY A 159 -6.38 -6.43 -9.00
CA GLY A 159 -5.03 -6.39 -8.42
C GLY A 159 -4.97 -7.17 -7.09
N GLN A 160 -5.90 -6.92 -6.17
CA GLN A 160 -6.01 -7.69 -4.93
C GLN A 160 -6.22 -9.19 -5.18
N TYR A 161 -7.09 -9.54 -6.12
CA TYR A 161 -7.34 -10.94 -6.49
C TYR A 161 -6.07 -11.62 -7.02
N SER A 162 -5.29 -10.91 -7.83
CA SER A 162 -3.97 -11.37 -8.30
C SER A 162 -2.99 -11.58 -7.15
N GLU A 163 -2.87 -10.62 -6.24
CA GLU A 163 -1.94 -10.71 -5.11
C GLU A 163 -2.30 -11.88 -4.18
N ASN A 164 -3.58 -12.07 -3.88
CA ASN A 164 -4.06 -13.11 -3.00
C ASN A 164 -3.98 -14.52 -3.61
N ASN A 165 -4.38 -14.69 -4.87
CA ASN A 165 -4.58 -16.02 -5.46
C ASN A 165 -3.44 -16.47 -6.38
N PHE A 166 -2.67 -15.53 -6.92
CA PHE A 166 -1.54 -15.85 -7.80
C PHE A 166 -0.20 -15.70 -7.07
N ASN A 167 0.00 -14.61 -6.32
CA ASN A 167 1.24 -14.35 -5.59
C ASN A 167 1.25 -14.90 -4.14
N GLY A 168 0.08 -15.27 -3.59
CA GLY A 168 -0.05 -15.94 -2.28
C GLY A 168 0.06 -15.03 -1.07
N CYS A 169 -0.07 -13.71 -1.23
CA CYS A 169 -0.14 -12.74 -0.14
C CYS A 169 -1.60 -12.40 0.17
N ASN A 170 -2.12 -12.82 1.32
CA ASN A 170 -3.51 -12.59 1.70
C ASN A 170 -3.76 -11.15 2.18
N CYS A 171 -3.51 -10.15 1.32
CA CYS A 171 -3.72 -8.74 1.65
C CYS A 171 -5.20 -8.31 1.64
N GLY A 172 -5.50 -7.19 2.33
CA GLY A 172 -6.75 -6.46 2.17
C GLY A 172 -6.75 -5.62 0.89
N ILE A 173 -7.79 -4.78 0.72
CA ILE A 173 -7.98 -4.01 -0.52
C ILE A 173 -7.27 -2.65 -0.52
N MET A 174 -6.82 -2.16 0.65
CA MET A 174 -6.37 -0.79 0.86
C MET A 174 -5.35 -0.32 -0.18
N ASP A 175 -4.34 -1.15 -0.45
CA ASP A 175 -3.19 -0.77 -1.26
C ASP A 175 -3.57 -0.53 -2.71
N GLN A 176 -4.24 -1.49 -3.33
CA GLN A 176 -4.70 -1.39 -4.71
C GLN A 176 -5.76 -0.30 -4.86
N PHE A 177 -6.65 -0.14 -3.85
CA PHE A 177 -7.68 0.88 -3.88
C PHE A 177 -7.09 2.29 -3.81
N ALA A 178 -6.13 2.52 -2.91
CA ALA A 178 -5.46 3.81 -2.77
C ALA A 178 -4.69 4.22 -4.05
N VAL A 179 -4.01 3.24 -4.66
CA VAL A 179 -3.27 3.43 -5.91
C VAL A 179 -4.20 3.71 -7.09
N ALA A 180 -5.32 3.00 -7.18
CA ALA A 180 -6.28 3.16 -8.26
C ALA A 180 -7.08 4.46 -8.15
N MET A 181 -7.59 4.76 -6.94
CA MET A 181 -8.56 5.82 -6.68
C MET A 181 -7.94 7.11 -6.15
N GLY A 182 -6.60 7.21 -6.08
CA GLY A 182 -5.91 8.39 -5.59
C GLY A 182 -6.39 9.68 -6.25
N LYS A 183 -6.45 10.75 -5.46
CA LYS A 183 -6.79 12.10 -5.93
C LYS A 183 -5.85 13.11 -5.28
N LYS A 184 -5.28 13.95 -6.11
CA LYS A 184 -4.34 15.00 -5.66
C LYS A 184 -4.90 15.78 -4.45
N ASP A 185 -4.03 15.99 -3.47
CA ASP A 185 -4.32 16.73 -2.22
C ASP A 185 -5.47 16.13 -1.37
N ASN A 186 -5.83 14.85 -1.60
CA ASN A 186 -6.87 14.15 -0.83
C ASN A 186 -6.38 12.81 -0.32
N ALA A 187 -6.83 12.45 0.89
CA ALA A 187 -6.83 11.06 1.33
C ALA A 187 -8.20 10.42 1.07
N ILE A 188 -8.22 9.10 1.08
CA ILE A 188 -9.42 8.30 0.82
C ILE A 188 -9.91 7.72 2.15
N PHE A 189 -11.06 8.15 2.62
CA PHE A 189 -11.73 7.50 3.74
C PHE A 189 -12.59 6.37 3.18
N LEU A 190 -12.09 5.14 3.31
CA LEU A 190 -12.67 3.95 2.71
C LEU A 190 -13.21 3.03 3.81
N ASP A 191 -14.48 2.68 3.72
CA ASP A 191 -15.09 1.53 4.39
C ASP A 191 -14.79 0.26 3.56
N THR A 192 -13.96 -0.63 4.08
CA THR A 192 -13.47 -1.78 3.32
C THR A 192 -14.49 -2.92 3.24
N SER A 193 -15.53 -2.91 4.08
CA SER A 193 -16.63 -3.90 4.02
C SER A 193 -17.58 -3.64 2.87
N THR A 194 -17.84 -2.36 2.58
CA THR A 194 -18.82 -1.93 1.56
C THR A 194 -18.21 -1.33 0.31
N LEU A 195 -16.91 -1.03 0.33
CA LEU A 195 -16.16 -0.26 -0.66
C LEU A 195 -16.70 1.15 -0.89
N LYS A 196 -17.53 1.67 0.02
CA LYS A 196 -17.93 3.07 0.02
C LYS A 196 -16.77 3.92 0.48
N PHE A 197 -16.52 5.00 -0.22
CA PHE A 197 -15.45 5.90 0.12
C PHE A 197 -15.81 7.36 -0.08
N GLU A 198 -15.06 8.21 0.59
CA GLU A 198 -15.13 9.66 0.43
C GLU A 198 -13.71 10.23 0.33
N TYR A 199 -13.54 11.28 -0.47
CA TYR A 199 -12.31 12.05 -0.46
C TYR A 199 -12.33 13.06 0.68
N ALA A 200 -11.26 13.08 1.46
CA ALA A 200 -11.03 14.07 2.50
C ALA A 200 -9.83 14.94 2.10
N PRO A 201 -10.01 16.24 1.88
CA PRO A 201 -8.90 17.15 1.61
C PRO A 201 -7.86 17.10 2.73
N ILE A 202 -6.59 17.04 2.36
CA ILE A 202 -5.47 17.10 3.28
C ILE A 202 -4.83 18.50 3.15
N GLU A 203 -5.33 19.41 3.95
CA GLU A 203 -4.87 20.80 3.99
C GLU A 203 -3.77 20.95 5.05
N LEU A 204 -2.53 20.72 4.65
CA LEU A 204 -1.35 20.88 5.50
C LEU A 204 -0.63 22.19 5.14
N GLU A 205 -1.30 23.35 5.39
CA GLU A 205 -0.76 24.67 5.02
C GLU A 205 0.64 24.92 5.60
N ASP A 206 0.87 24.46 6.83
CA ASP A 206 2.09 24.70 7.63
C ASP A 206 2.81 23.40 8.05
N ALA A 207 2.53 22.30 7.36
CA ALA A 207 3.14 21.00 7.66
C ALA A 207 3.38 20.19 6.38
N LYS A 208 4.20 19.13 6.52
CA LYS A 208 4.52 18.17 5.46
C LYS A 208 4.38 16.75 5.95
N ILE A 209 4.10 15.85 5.03
CA ILE A 209 4.18 14.42 5.26
C ILE A 209 5.62 13.98 4.97
N ILE A 210 6.27 13.39 5.96
CA ILE A 210 7.61 12.82 5.85
C ILE A 210 7.52 11.32 6.08
N ILE A 211 8.01 10.57 5.12
CA ILE A 211 8.17 9.13 5.21
C ILE A 211 9.62 8.85 5.57
N THR A 212 9.86 8.08 6.61
CA THR A 212 11.21 7.66 7.02
C THR A 212 11.34 6.17 6.83
N ASN A 213 12.21 5.75 5.91
CA ASN A 213 12.53 4.34 5.64
C ASN A 213 13.62 3.88 6.61
N SER A 214 13.29 2.92 7.46
CA SER A 214 14.23 2.30 8.40
C SER A 214 15.34 1.49 7.73
N LYS A 215 15.16 1.08 6.46
CA LYS A 215 16.00 0.14 5.72
C LYS A 215 16.11 -1.25 6.35
N VAL A 216 15.21 -1.56 7.25
CA VAL A 216 15.11 -2.88 7.87
C VAL A 216 14.06 -3.69 7.13
N LYS A 217 14.45 -4.91 6.74
CA LYS A 217 13.57 -5.93 6.18
C LYS A 217 13.75 -7.20 6.98
N HIS A 218 12.67 -7.72 7.50
CA HIS A 218 12.66 -9.05 8.09
C HIS A 218 12.33 -10.09 7.02
N SER A 219 13.05 -11.20 7.00
CA SER A 219 12.94 -12.27 6.00
C SER A 219 11.61 -13.04 6.04
N LEU A 220 10.77 -12.82 7.05
CA LEU A 220 9.53 -13.54 7.30
C LEU A 220 8.29 -12.62 7.31
N VAL A 221 8.35 -11.47 6.63
CA VAL A 221 7.26 -10.48 6.64
C VAL A 221 5.95 -11.09 6.15
N ASP A 222 5.96 -11.80 5.02
CA ASP A 222 4.75 -12.37 4.42
C ASP A 222 4.10 -13.43 5.32
N SER A 223 4.89 -14.28 5.97
CA SER A 223 4.36 -15.29 6.90
C SER A 223 3.79 -14.64 8.15
N ALA A 224 4.51 -13.67 8.75
CA ALA A 224 4.06 -12.97 9.94
C ALA A 224 2.79 -12.13 9.67
N TYR A 225 2.66 -11.54 8.46
CA TYR A 225 1.44 -10.85 8.04
C TYR A 225 0.25 -11.82 7.97
N ASN A 226 0.42 -12.97 7.33
CA ASN A 226 -0.61 -14.00 7.24
C ASN A 226 -1.00 -14.55 8.63
N ASP A 227 -0.04 -14.68 9.57
CA ASP A 227 -0.32 -15.06 10.96
C ASP A 227 -1.23 -14.04 11.65
N ARG A 228 -0.97 -12.72 11.48
CA ARG A 228 -1.84 -11.66 12.05
C ARG A 228 -3.25 -11.76 11.52
N ARG A 229 -3.40 -12.02 10.22
CA ARG A 229 -4.72 -12.21 9.60
C ARG A 229 -5.43 -13.43 10.17
N GLN A 230 -4.74 -14.57 10.33
CA GLN A 230 -5.30 -15.78 10.90
C GLN A 230 -5.72 -15.57 12.37
N GLU A 231 -4.89 -14.91 13.19
CA GLU A 231 -5.19 -14.58 14.59
C GLU A 231 -6.47 -13.72 14.71
N CYS A 232 -6.69 -12.76 13.79
CA CYS A 232 -7.94 -11.98 13.72
C CYS A 232 -9.13 -12.84 13.28
N SER A 233 -8.95 -13.71 12.30
CA SER A 233 -10.00 -14.63 11.82
C SER A 233 -10.47 -15.57 12.92
N ASP A 234 -9.53 -16.12 13.70
CA ASP A 234 -9.85 -16.99 14.83
C ASP A 234 -10.57 -16.24 15.94
N ALA A 235 -10.17 -14.98 16.22
CA ALA A 235 -10.86 -14.12 17.18
C ALA A 235 -12.30 -13.81 16.73
N LEU A 236 -12.49 -13.49 15.44
CA LEU A 236 -13.82 -13.26 14.86
C LEU A 236 -14.69 -14.51 14.99
N ALA A 237 -14.16 -15.69 14.64
CA ALA A 237 -14.89 -16.96 14.76
C ALA A 237 -15.30 -17.27 16.22
N ALA A 238 -14.50 -16.86 17.20
CA ALA A 238 -14.85 -17.01 18.61
C ALA A 238 -16.02 -16.08 19.01
N LEU A 239 -16.04 -14.83 18.53
CA LEU A 239 -17.10 -13.86 18.77
C LEU A 239 -18.41 -14.23 18.08
N GLN A 240 -18.35 -14.75 16.85
CA GLN A 240 -19.50 -15.15 16.05
C GLN A 240 -20.31 -16.32 16.65
N ARG A 241 -19.81 -17.00 17.68
CA ARG A 241 -20.58 -18.02 18.42
C ARG A 241 -21.79 -17.43 19.16
N GLU A 242 -21.68 -16.17 19.55
CA GLU A 242 -22.69 -15.48 20.39
C GLU A 242 -23.15 -14.15 19.78
N LEU A 243 -22.41 -13.61 18.78
CA LEU A 243 -22.71 -12.33 18.14
C LEU A 243 -23.00 -12.51 16.65
N ASP A 244 -24.02 -11.79 16.16
CA ASP A 244 -24.36 -11.70 14.74
C ASP A 244 -23.56 -10.57 14.09
N ILE A 245 -22.29 -10.86 13.79
CA ILE A 245 -21.34 -9.95 13.14
C ILE A 245 -20.66 -10.64 11.97
N GLU A 246 -20.31 -9.91 10.92
CA GLU A 246 -19.60 -10.42 9.75
C GLU A 246 -18.09 -10.17 9.85
N SER A 247 -17.69 -9.11 10.58
CA SER A 247 -16.28 -8.69 10.71
C SER A 247 -16.02 -8.08 12.10
N LEU A 248 -14.73 -7.93 12.45
CA LEU A 248 -14.32 -7.19 13.65
C LEU A 248 -14.66 -5.70 13.54
N GLY A 249 -14.73 -5.15 12.33
CA GLY A 249 -15.12 -3.77 12.06
C GLY A 249 -16.57 -3.44 12.41
N ASP A 250 -17.44 -4.45 12.58
CA ASP A 250 -18.83 -4.26 12.99
C ASP A 250 -18.99 -3.91 14.48
N LEU A 251 -17.92 -4.15 15.26
CA LEU A 251 -17.94 -3.90 16.70
C LEU A 251 -17.51 -2.49 17.05
N SER A 252 -18.27 -1.85 17.94
CA SER A 252 -17.73 -0.70 18.67
C SER A 252 -16.74 -1.14 19.75
N PRO A 253 -15.83 -0.24 20.22
CA PRO A 253 -14.98 -0.53 21.38
C PRO A 253 -15.76 -1.01 22.61
N ALA A 254 -16.96 -0.46 22.86
CA ALA A 254 -17.80 -0.86 23.97
C ALA A 254 -18.35 -2.29 23.81
N ASP A 255 -18.79 -2.66 22.60
CA ASP A 255 -19.26 -4.01 22.30
C ASP A 255 -18.13 -5.02 22.42
N PHE A 256 -16.93 -4.65 21.94
CA PHE A 256 -15.74 -5.50 22.11
C PHE A 256 -15.41 -5.73 23.60
N GLU A 257 -15.35 -4.67 24.42
CA GLU A 257 -15.05 -4.79 25.86
C GLU A 257 -16.07 -5.68 26.59
N ALA A 258 -17.35 -5.61 26.21
CA ALA A 258 -18.40 -6.44 26.79
C ALA A 258 -18.28 -7.93 26.41
N ASN A 259 -17.69 -8.24 25.24
CA ASN A 259 -17.68 -9.59 24.66
C ASN A 259 -16.28 -10.22 24.51
N LYS A 260 -15.20 -9.48 24.80
CA LYS A 260 -13.82 -9.97 24.62
C LYS A 260 -13.51 -11.26 25.37
N GLY A 261 -14.26 -11.55 26.46
CA GLY A 261 -14.14 -12.81 27.21
C GLY A 261 -14.50 -14.07 26.40
N LEU A 262 -15.19 -13.93 25.27
CA LEU A 262 -15.46 -15.03 24.34
C LEU A 262 -14.19 -15.48 23.59
N ILE A 263 -13.20 -14.61 23.47
CA ILE A 263 -11.89 -14.91 22.86
C ILE A 263 -10.99 -15.41 23.99
N THR A 264 -10.75 -16.72 24.05
CA THR A 264 -9.98 -17.34 25.14
C THR A 264 -8.47 -17.21 25.00
N ASP A 265 -7.98 -17.04 23.76
CA ASP A 265 -6.55 -16.82 23.49
C ASP A 265 -6.21 -15.34 23.71
N PRO A 266 -5.26 -15.01 24.62
CA PRO A 266 -4.91 -13.63 24.92
C PRO A 266 -4.21 -12.91 23.77
N VAL A 267 -3.56 -13.63 22.85
CA VAL A 267 -2.94 -13.06 21.66
C VAL A 267 -4.03 -12.65 20.68
N GLN A 268 -4.95 -13.55 20.36
CA GLN A 268 -6.09 -13.26 19.48
C GLN A 268 -6.95 -12.13 20.05
N GLN A 269 -7.14 -12.06 21.37
CA GLN A 269 -7.87 -10.98 22.04
C GLN A 269 -7.18 -9.61 21.81
N LYS A 270 -5.85 -9.55 21.86
CA LYS A 270 -5.09 -8.34 21.54
C LYS A 270 -5.21 -7.94 20.07
N ARG A 271 -5.16 -8.89 19.14
CA ARG A 271 -5.33 -8.62 17.71
C ARG A 271 -6.72 -8.04 17.41
N ALA A 272 -7.76 -8.67 17.95
CA ALA A 272 -9.13 -8.17 17.82
C ALA A 272 -9.30 -6.79 18.44
N LYS A 273 -8.70 -6.56 19.61
CA LYS A 273 -8.69 -5.24 20.26
C LYS A 273 -8.11 -4.19 19.33
N HIS A 274 -6.93 -4.46 18.74
CA HIS A 274 -6.34 -3.52 17.79
C HIS A 274 -7.30 -3.23 16.64
N ALA A 275 -7.84 -4.24 15.96
CA ALA A 275 -8.70 -4.08 14.80
C ALA A 275 -9.93 -3.20 15.12
N VAL A 276 -10.63 -3.47 16.23
CA VAL A 276 -11.82 -2.72 16.64
C VAL A 276 -11.47 -1.27 17.02
N TYR A 277 -10.43 -1.09 17.83
CA TYR A 277 -10.04 0.25 18.29
C TYR A 277 -9.38 1.07 17.17
N GLU A 278 -8.63 0.45 16.26
CA GLU A 278 -8.02 1.15 15.13
C GLU A 278 -9.10 1.61 14.14
N ASN A 279 -10.14 0.80 13.92
CA ASN A 279 -11.29 1.22 13.14
C ASN A 279 -11.93 2.49 13.72
N GLN A 280 -12.20 2.52 15.02
CA GLN A 280 -12.76 3.71 15.68
C GLN A 280 -11.78 4.90 15.63
N ARG A 281 -10.46 4.67 15.86
CA ARG A 281 -9.45 5.74 15.73
C ARG A 281 -9.42 6.35 14.35
N THR A 282 -9.59 5.54 13.31
CA THR A 282 -9.61 6.03 11.92
C THR A 282 -10.81 6.95 11.69
N ILE A 283 -11.99 6.56 12.16
CA ILE A 283 -13.21 7.38 12.07
C ILE A 283 -13.00 8.72 12.82
N ASP A 284 -12.49 8.64 14.06
CA ASP A 284 -12.24 9.81 14.89
C ASP A 284 -11.17 10.74 14.29
N ALA A 285 -10.13 10.16 13.66
CA ALA A 285 -9.06 10.91 13.01
C ALA A 285 -9.59 11.69 11.80
N VAL A 286 -10.41 11.08 10.97
CA VAL A 286 -11.04 11.77 9.83
C VAL A 286 -11.97 12.89 10.32
N ALA A 287 -12.73 12.65 11.39
CA ALA A 287 -13.58 13.69 12.00
C ALA A 287 -12.74 14.86 12.55
N ALA A 288 -11.62 14.57 13.23
CA ALA A 288 -10.70 15.58 13.72
C ALA A 288 -10.10 16.43 12.58
N LEU A 289 -9.67 15.79 11.49
CA LEU A 289 -9.13 16.46 10.32
C LEU A 289 -10.17 17.38 9.66
N ARG A 290 -11.39 16.90 9.46
CA ARG A 290 -12.51 17.69 8.90
C ARG A 290 -12.88 18.89 9.77
N ALA A 291 -12.66 18.79 11.08
CA ALA A 291 -12.85 19.89 12.04
C ALA A 291 -11.64 20.84 12.10
N GLY A 292 -10.61 20.67 11.28
CA GLY A 292 -9.38 21.46 11.30
C GLY A 292 -8.49 21.19 12.52
N ASN A 293 -8.74 20.12 13.27
CA ASN A 293 -7.98 19.78 14.49
C ASN A 293 -6.82 18.81 14.18
N ILE A 294 -5.80 19.32 13.52
CA ILE A 294 -4.62 18.56 13.12
C ILE A 294 -3.84 17.97 14.32
N ASN A 295 -3.86 18.65 15.48
CA ASN A 295 -3.20 18.13 16.67
C ASN A 295 -3.90 16.86 17.17
N ARG A 296 -5.24 16.84 17.18
CA ARG A 296 -6.00 15.64 17.56
C ARG A 296 -5.76 14.50 16.56
N PHE A 297 -5.65 14.81 15.27
CA PHE A 297 -5.27 13.82 14.26
C PHE A 297 -3.90 13.19 14.57
N GLY A 298 -2.90 14.01 14.89
CA GLY A 298 -1.57 13.53 15.29
C GLY A 298 -1.56 12.68 16.55
N GLU A 299 -2.34 13.06 17.57
CA GLU A 299 -2.50 12.23 18.79
C GLU A 299 -3.06 10.83 18.46
N LEU A 300 -4.04 10.76 17.55
CA LEU A 300 -4.63 9.50 17.11
C LEU A 300 -3.62 8.66 16.28
N MET A 301 -2.79 9.28 15.44
CA MET A 301 -1.67 8.61 14.80
C MET A 301 -0.71 7.99 15.82
N ASN A 302 -0.34 8.72 16.88
CA ASN A 302 0.55 8.23 17.93
C ASN A 302 -0.07 7.04 18.69
N GLN A 303 -1.36 7.12 19.02
CA GLN A 303 -2.12 6.02 19.65
C GLN A 303 -2.19 4.79 18.74
N SER A 304 -2.33 4.97 17.42
CA SER A 304 -2.28 3.91 16.43
C SER A 304 -0.94 3.17 16.48
N HIS A 305 0.19 3.90 16.53
CA HIS A 305 1.50 3.27 16.66
C HIS A 305 1.64 2.42 17.92
N ILE A 306 1.22 2.95 19.06
CA ILE A 306 1.24 2.22 20.32
C ILE A 306 0.45 0.90 20.21
N SER A 307 -0.74 0.95 19.63
CA SER A 307 -1.57 -0.25 19.44
C SER A 307 -0.96 -1.24 18.44
N LEU A 308 -0.33 -0.76 17.36
CA LEU A 308 0.39 -1.61 16.40
C LEU A 308 1.59 -2.32 17.03
N ARG A 309 2.29 -1.63 17.94
CA ARG A 309 3.41 -2.19 18.69
C ARG A 309 2.94 -3.19 19.77
N ASP A 310 2.02 -2.77 20.66
CA ASP A 310 1.73 -3.46 21.93
C ASP A 310 0.58 -4.48 21.80
N ASP A 311 -0.43 -4.19 20.98
CA ASP A 311 -1.59 -5.06 20.79
C ASP A 311 -1.45 -5.90 19.52
N TYR A 312 -0.94 -5.33 18.41
CA TYR A 312 -0.86 -6.03 17.13
C TYR A 312 0.49 -6.70 16.86
N ALA A 313 1.54 -6.24 17.52
CA ALA A 313 2.91 -6.76 17.45
C ALA A 313 3.45 -6.83 15.99
N VAL A 314 3.32 -5.71 15.26
CA VAL A 314 3.85 -5.56 13.90
C VAL A 314 4.94 -4.50 13.81
N SER A 315 5.35 -3.89 14.93
CA SER A 315 6.51 -3.01 14.99
C SER A 315 7.81 -3.81 15.20
N CYS A 316 8.93 -3.11 15.13
CA CYS A 316 10.25 -3.61 15.51
C CYS A 316 11.05 -2.49 16.18
N ASP A 317 12.17 -2.86 16.83
CA ASP A 317 12.99 -1.92 17.60
C ASP A 317 13.42 -0.69 16.78
N GLU A 318 13.79 -0.89 15.52
CA GLU A 318 14.25 0.19 14.64
C GLU A 318 13.12 1.17 14.29
N ILE A 319 11.91 0.66 14.06
CA ILE A 319 10.73 1.50 13.84
C ILE A 319 10.35 2.25 15.12
N ASP A 320 10.35 1.58 16.26
CA ASP A 320 10.04 2.20 17.54
C ASP A 320 11.05 3.31 17.88
N ILE A 321 12.35 3.09 17.59
CA ILE A 321 13.38 4.13 17.71
C ILE A 321 13.06 5.35 16.85
N LEU A 322 12.67 5.17 15.58
CA LEU A 322 12.30 6.27 14.69
C LEU A 322 11.12 7.07 15.23
N VAL A 323 10.08 6.39 15.68
CA VAL A 323 8.86 7.03 16.21
C VAL A 323 9.13 7.73 17.55
N ASP A 324 9.85 7.07 18.47
CA ASP A 324 10.22 7.64 19.77
C ASP A 324 11.10 8.89 19.63
N LEU A 325 11.98 8.93 18.63
CA LEU A 325 12.77 10.11 18.29
C LEU A 325 11.90 11.20 17.70
N ALA A 326 10.97 10.85 16.78
CA ALA A 326 10.06 11.81 16.15
C ALA A 326 9.19 12.52 17.19
N TRP A 327 8.62 11.80 18.13
CA TRP A 327 7.75 12.38 19.18
C TRP A 327 8.45 13.41 20.08
N LYS A 328 9.79 13.39 20.13
CA LYS A 328 10.58 14.31 20.97
C LYS A 328 10.92 15.62 20.25
N ILE A 329 10.70 15.70 18.92
CA ILE A 329 11.04 16.87 18.14
C ILE A 329 9.89 17.87 18.17
N PRO A 330 10.13 19.10 18.62
CA PRO A 330 9.12 20.16 18.52
C PRO A 330 8.68 20.37 17.07
N GLY A 331 7.36 20.49 16.85
CA GLY A 331 6.80 20.63 15.51
C GLY A 331 6.39 19.31 14.84
N VAL A 332 6.71 18.15 15.42
CA VAL A 332 6.09 16.87 15.01
C VAL A 332 4.67 16.83 15.57
N ILE A 333 3.69 16.72 14.66
CA ILE A 333 2.27 16.65 15.00
C ILE A 333 1.87 15.23 15.35
N GLY A 334 2.36 14.24 14.59
CA GLY A 334 2.17 12.82 14.84
C GLY A 334 3.15 11.98 14.04
N SER A 335 3.46 10.78 14.52
CA SER A 335 4.36 9.83 13.87
C SER A 335 3.98 8.40 14.21
N ARG A 336 3.99 7.51 13.21
CA ARG A 336 3.63 6.10 13.35
C ARG A 336 4.27 5.23 12.27
N ILE A 337 4.34 3.92 12.52
CA ILE A 337 4.60 2.93 11.48
C ILE A 337 3.50 2.97 10.41
N THR A 338 3.80 2.71 9.16
CA THR A 338 2.84 2.63 8.05
C THR A 338 3.07 1.39 7.21
N GLY A 339 1.98 0.84 6.63
CA GLY A 339 1.98 -0.40 5.85
C GLY A 339 1.91 -1.66 6.71
N GLY A 340 2.29 -2.80 6.13
CA GLY A 340 2.18 -4.11 6.77
C GLY A 340 3.04 -4.33 8.03
N GLY A 341 3.97 -3.43 8.31
CA GLY A 341 4.83 -3.52 9.49
C GLY A 341 6.06 -4.42 9.31
N PHE A 342 6.60 -4.90 10.44
CA PHE A 342 7.81 -5.73 10.52
C PHE A 342 9.06 -5.06 9.93
N GLY A 343 9.20 -3.75 10.08
CA GLY A 343 10.17 -2.87 9.46
C GLY A 343 9.53 -1.90 8.49
N GLY A 344 10.21 -1.55 7.40
CA GLY A 344 9.71 -0.61 6.39
C GLY A 344 9.78 0.84 6.83
N CYS A 345 8.65 1.57 6.79
CA CYS A 345 8.62 3.01 6.99
C CYS A 345 7.77 3.46 8.17
N THR A 346 8.10 4.66 8.64
CA THR A 346 7.19 5.50 9.43
C THR A 346 6.61 6.62 8.57
N VAL A 347 5.43 7.10 8.91
CA VAL A 347 4.83 8.33 8.41
C VAL A 347 4.73 9.35 9.53
N SER A 348 5.22 10.56 9.26
CA SER A 348 5.20 11.67 10.22
C SER A 348 4.58 12.90 9.59
N ILE A 349 3.80 13.65 10.36
CA ILE A 349 3.34 14.99 9.99
C ILE A 349 4.17 16.01 10.77
N VAL A 350 4.93 16.83 10.05
CA VAL A 350 5.94 17.72 10.62
C VAL A 350 5.72 19.14 10.13
N LYS A 351 5.73 20.11 11.06
CA LYS A 351 5.65 21.55 10.70
C LYS A 351 6.78 21.95 9.76
N ASN A 352 6.50 22.86 8.84
CA ASN A 352 7.43 23.27 7.81
C ASN A 352 8.78 23.77 8.36
N ASP A 353 8.76 24.56 9.44
CA ASP A 353 9.95 25.10 10.11
C ASP A 353 10.78 24.05 10.87
N SER A 354 10.22 22.87 11.08
CA SER A 354 10.85 21.79 11.85
C SER A 354 11.37 20.65 10.97
N VAL A 355 11.13 20.67 9.65
CA VAL A 355 11.47 19.56 8.74
C VAL A 355 12.98 19.28 8.72
N ASP A 356 13.82 20.31 8.57
CA ASP A 356 15.26 20.12 8.50
C ASP A 356 15.82 19.57 9.81
N THR A 357 15.36 20.11 10.95
CA THR A 357 15.70 19.61 12.30
C THR A 357 15.25 18.15 12.50
N PHE A 358 14.07 17.80 12.00
CA PHE A 358 13.54 16.44 12.04
C PHE A 358 14.47 15.49 11.31
N ILE A 359 14.84 15.79 10.07
CA ILE A 359 15.69 14.93 9.23
C ILE A 359 17.09 14.77 9.85
N GLU A 360 17.71 15.89 10.27
CA GLU A 360 19.06 15.87 10.83
C GLU A 360 19.13 15.11 12.16
N ASN A 361 18.25 15.45 13.10
CA ASN A 361 18.30 14.87 14.45
C ASN A 361 17.94 13.38 14.45
N ILE A 362 16.88 13.00 13.71
CA ILE A 362 16.51 11.58 13.62
C ILE A 362 17.57 10.81 12.84
N GLY A 363 18.06 11.33 11.71
CA GLY A 363 19.09 10.66 10.91
C GLY A 363 20.36 10.37 11.72
N THR A 364 20.83 11.35 12.47
CA THR A 364 22.02 11.19 13.33
C THR A 364 21.77 10.20 14.46
N ALA A 365 20.70 10.39 15.24
CA ALA A 365 20.39 9.56 16.41
C ALA A 365 20.03 8.12 16.03
N TYR A 366 19.35 7.91 14.88
CA TYR A 366 19.04 6.60 14.36
C TYR A 366 20.32 5.84 13.96
N LYS A 367 21.21 6.49 13.20
CA LYS A 367 22.49 5.90 12.79
C LYS A 367 23.34 5.52 14.01
N GLU A 368 23.38 6.34 15.05
CA GLU A 368 24.10 6.03 16.29
C GLU A 368 23.53 4.82 17.02
N LYS A 369 22.19 4.67 17.03
CA LYS A 369 21.51 3.59 17.77
C LYS A 369 21.45 2.27 17.01
N VAL A 370 21.25 2.34 15.68
CA VAL A 370 20.95 1.17 14.82
C VAL A 370 22.16 0.75 14.00
N GLY A 371 23.13 1.65 13.76
CA GLY A 371 24.36 1.35 13.04
C GLY A 371 24.31 1.57 11.53
N HIS A 372 23.17 1.98 10.98
CA HIS A 372 23.01 2.36 9.57
C HIS A 372 22.07 3.57 9.42
N GLU A 373 22.08 4.19 8.23
CA GLU A 373 21.28 5.40 7.96
C GLU A 373 19.84 5.04 7.59
N ALA A 374 18.90 5.84 8.10
CA ALA A 374 17.54 5.91 7.58
C ALA A 374 17.51 6.79 6.32
N GLU A 375 16.46 6.64 5.50
CA GLU A 375 16.20 7.54 4.37
C GLU A 375 14.91 8.31 4.59
N PHE A 376 14.91 9.60 4.21
CA PHE A 376 13.79 10.49 4.40
C PHE A 376 13.23 10.95 3.06
N TYR A 377 11.91 10.94 2.95
CA TYR A 377 11.17 11.36 1.76
C TYR A 377 10.09 12.36 2.17
N THR A 378 10.25 13.63 1.76
CA THR A 378 9.15 14.58 1.79
C THR A 378 8.26 14.27 0.60
N VAL A 379 7.04 13.84 0.86
CA VAL A 379 6.11 13.38 -0.16
C VAL A 379 4.96 14.35 -0.36
N GLN A 380 4.38 14.30 -1.56
CA GLN A 380 3.15 15.01 -1.91
C GLN A 380 2.08 13.98 -2.27
N ILE A 381 0.84 14.37 -2.03
CA ILE A 381 -0.32 13.56 -2.38
C ILE A 381 -0.63 13.77 -3.86
N GLY A 382 -0.66 12.69 -4.61
CA GLY A 382 -0.85 12.66 -6.05
C GLY A 382 -2.18 12.07 -6.48
N ASP A 383 -2.36 12.02 -7.80
CA ASP A 383 -3.48 11.32 -8.42
C ASP A 383 -3.21 9.82 -8.53
N GLY A 384 -4.27 9.03 -8.74
CA GLY A 384 -4.22 7.61 -8.97
C GLY A 384 -3.57 7.21 -10.30
N ALA A 385 -3.56 5.92 -10.55
CA ALA A 385 -2.96 5.34 -11.75
C ALA A 385 -3.67 5.82 -13.02
N SER A 386 -2.88 6.16 -14.05
CA SER A 386 -3.42 6.72 -15.30
C SER A 386 -2.44 6.60 -16.48
N ARG A 387 -2.99 6.76 -17.68
CA ARG A 387 -2.22 7.05 -18.89
C ARG A 387 -1.82 8.52 -18.89
N LEU A 388 -0.56 8.81 -19.20
CA LEU A 388 0.01 10.17 -19.15
C LEU A 388 0.10 10.90 -20.51
N ASP A 389 -0.12 10.20 -21.62
CA ASP A 389 0.00 10.74 -22.97
C ASP A 389 -1.30 10.63 -23.79
N GLY A 390 -2.40 10.55 -23.07
CA GLY A 390 -3.76 10.54 -23.63
C GLY A 390 -4.32 11.92 -23.92
#